data_80efc48eb99230d8f5e5d9cb7f8b6fe9
#
_entry.id   80efc48eb99230d8f5e5d9cb7f8b6fe9
#
_cell.length_a   1.000
_cell.length_b   1.000
_cell.length_c   1.000
_cell.angle_alpha   90.00
_cell.angle_beta   90.00
_cell.angle_gamma   90.00
#
_symmetry.space_group_name_H-M   'P 1'
#
loop_
_entity.id
_entity.type
_entity.pdbx_description
1 polymer ?
#
loop_
_entity_poly.entity_id
_entity_poly.type
_entity_poly.pdbx_seq_one_letter_code
_entity_poly.pdbx_strand_id
1 'polypeptide(L)'
;RHRGLNFAEVDIHVITATDLRLERDPHRTRLLETAKRLRPRLLPLDPLVRLQGIDENNEGEVAQLLAYFRLLQRRLDLSVMLVHHTRKNAAGGVAAGQGLRGSSDIHAFGDSNLYLRRTRQRLVLSNEHRAAPASPPVYLELVATNAETTHLEVIAELHQEQRRGLQE
;
A
#
# COMPACT_ATOMS: atom_id res chain seq x y z
N ARG A 1 -19.61 -6.68 -0.28
CA ARG A 1 -20.67 -7.70 -0.45
C ARG A 1 -20.30 -9.04 0.20
N HIS A 2 -19.08 -9.56 0.01
CA HIS A 2 -18.64 -10.85 0.61
C HIS A 2 -18.82 -10.91 2.14
N ARG A 3 -18.56 -9.81 2.86
CA ARG A 3 -18.73 -9.75 4.32
C ARG A 3 -20.08 -9.17 4.76
N GLY A 4 -21.06 -9.06 3.88
CA GLY A 4 -22.37 -8.49 4.19
C GLY A 4 -22.35 -7.00 4.56
N LEU A 5 -21.25 -6.30 4.29
CA LEU A 5 -21.14 -4.87 4.59
C LEU A 5 -21.96 -4.05 3.57
N ASN A 6 -22.79 -3.17 4.09
CA ASN A 6 -23.43 -2.14 3.29
C ASN A 6 -22.47 -0.96 3.11
N PHE A 7 -21.97 -0.73 1.89
CA PHE A 7 -21.04 0.35 1.61
C PHE A 7 -21.59 1.75 1.90
N ALA A 8 -22.90 1.92 1.88
CA ALA A 8 -23.53 3.18 2.25
C ALA A 8 -23.40 3.52 3.75
N GLU A 9 -23.12 2.52 4.58
CA GLU A 9 -22.96 2.66 6.03
C GLU A 9 -21.49 2.71 6.47
N VAL A 10 -20.56 2.49 5.53
CA VAL A 10 -19.13 2.52 5.82
C VAL A 10 -18.61 3.94 5.60
N ASP A 11 -17.90 4.47 6.60
CA ASP A 11 -17.28 5.81 6.56
C ASP A 11 -16.03 5.80 5.66
N ILE A 12 -16.25 5.67 4.35
CA ILE A 12 -15.22 5.71 3.32
C ILE A 12 -15.46 6.90 2.41
N HIS A 13 -14.50 7.80 2.34
CA HIS A 13 -14.51 8.96 1.44
C HIS A 13 -13.49 8.75 0.32
N VAL A 14 -13.91 8.95 -0.92
CA VAL A 14 -13.05 8.82 -2.10
C VAL A 14 -12.82 10.18 -2.74
N ILE A 15 -11.56 10.57 -2.90
CA ILE A 15 -11.17 11.76 -3.65
C ILE A 15 -10.83 11.34 -5.07
N THR A 16 -11.65 11.76 -6.04
CA THR A 16 -11.48 11.42 -7.46
C THR A 16 -10.85 12.55 -8.28
N ALA A 17 -10.17 13.50 -7.63
CA ALA A 17 -9.52 14.61 -8.31
C ALA A 17 -8.38 14.10 -9.20
N THR A 18 -8.51 14.33 -10.51
CA THR A 18 -7.52 13.86 -11.53
C THR A 18 -6.29 14.74 -11.60
N ASP A 19 -6.37 15.97 -11.08
CA ASP A 19 -5.35 17.00 -11.14
C ASP A 19 -4.60 17.20 -9.80
N LEU A 20 -4.85 16.36 -8.80
CA LEU A 20 -4.18 16.47 -7.50
C LEU A 20 -2.68 16.24 -7.66
N ARG A 21 -1.88 17.23 -7.22
CA ARG A 21 -0.42 17.23 -7.27
C ARG A 21 0.14 17.71 -5.95
N LEU A 22 0.74 16.79 -5.19
CA LEU A 22 1.18 17.05 -3.81
C LEU A 22 2.52 17.79 -3.72
N GLU A 23 3.19 18.05 -4.84
CA GLU A 23 4.30 19.02 -4.90
C GLU A 23 3.81 20.47 -4.88
N ARG A 24 2.51 20.73 -5.09
CA ARG A 24 1.93 22.07 -5.13
C ARG A 24 1.28 22.44 -3.80
N ASP A 25 1.67 23.56 -3.21
CA ASP A 25 1.13 24.02 -1.92
C ASP A 25 -0.39 24.21 -1.88
N PRO A 26 -1.05 24.73 -2.93
CA PRO A 26 -2.53 24.81 -2.92
C PRO A 26 -3.21 23.44 -2.79
N HIS A 27 -2.63 22.40 -3.40
CA HIS A 27 -3.18 21.05 -3.32
C HIS A 27 -2.92 20.42 -1.96
N ARG A 28 -1.75 20.66 -1.35
CA ARG A 28 -1.45 20.27 0.05
C ARG A 28 -2.44 20.92 1.01
N THR A 29 -2.69 22.21 0.85
CA THR A 29 -3.65 22.94 1.69
C THR A 29 -5.05 22.38 1.57
N ARG A 30 -5.53 22.13 0.35
CA ARG A 30 -6.87 21.53 0.11
C ARG A 30 -6.99 20.14 0.72
N LEU A 31 -5.95 19.28 0.59
CA LEU A 31 -5.95 17.95 1.20
C LEU A 31 -5.98 18.04 2.72
N LEU A 32 -5.17 18.92 3.32
CA LEU A 32 -5.13 19.15 4.76
C LEU A 32 -6.52 19.60 5.29
N GLU A 33 -7.16 20.57 4.65
CA GLU A 33 -8.48 21.06 5.06
C GLU A 33 -9.57 19.98 4.89
N THR A 34 -9.49 19.18 3.83
CA THR A 34 -10.39 18.04 3.65
C THR A 34 -10.21 17.01 4.75
N ALA A 35 -8.97 16.64 5.06
CA ALA A 35 -8.66 15.67 6.11
C ALA A 35 -9.06 16.21 7.51
N LYS A 36 -8.88 17.50 7.80
CA LYS A 36 -9.39 18.13 9.03
C LYS A 36 -10.90 18.00 9.18
N ARG A 37 -11.64 18.20 8.08
CA ARG A 37 -13.10 18.11 8.09
C ARG A 37 -13.59 16.69 8.27
N LEU A 38 -12.98 15.73 7.56
CA LEU A 38 -13.40 14.32 7.55
C LEU A 38 -12.85 13.53 8.73
N ARG A 39 -11.74 13.96 9.32
CA ARG A 39 -11.04 13.29 10.45
C ARG A 39 -10.79 11.80 10.20
N PRO A 40 -10.22 11.41 9.05
CA PRO A 40 -9.98 10.00 8.75
C PRO A 40 -8.95 9.42 9.72
N ARG A 41 -9.10 8.16 10.08
CA ARG A 41 -8.07 7.41 10.82
C ARG A 41 -6.97 6.90 9.88
N LEU A 42 -7.29 6.68 8.62
CA LEU A 42 -6.39 6.20 7.59
C LEU A 42 -6.57 7.02 6.31
N LEU A 43 -5.47 7.49 5.74
CA LEU A 43 -5.42 8.18 4.46
C LEU A 43 -4.62 7.32 3.46
N PRO A 44 -5.28 6.50 2.61
CA PRO A 44 -4.62 5.80 1.52
C PRO A 44 -4.34 6.76 0.35
N LEU A 45 -3.12 6.67 -0.21
CA LEU A 45 -2.69 7.38 -1.41
C LEU A 45 -2.31 6.35 -2.48
N ASP A 46 -3.24 6.07 -3.40
CA ASP A 46 -3.17 4.98 -4.37
C ASP A 46 -3.39 5.47 -5.82
N PRO A 47 -2.41 5.32 -6.68
CA PRO A 47 -0.99 5.14 -6.37
C PRO A 47 -0.27 6.48 -6.13
N LEU A 48 0.74 6.46 -5.29
CA LEU A 48 1.53 7.67 -4.96
C LEU A 48 2.06 8.40 -6.21
N VAL A 49 2.57 7.65 -7.18
CA VAL A 49 3.13 8.19 -8.43
C VAL A 49 2.16 9.07 -9.23
N ARG A 50 0.86 8.91 -9.07
CA ARG A 50 -0.15 9.75 -9.75
C ARG A 50 -0.46 11.05 -9.01
N LEU A 51 -0.08 11.12 -7.74
CA LEU A 51 -0.37 12.27 -6.87
C LEU A 51 0.81 13.25 -6.78
N GLN A 52 1.89 12.95 -7.51
CA GLN A 52 3.11 13.76 -7.52
C GLN A 52 3.67 13.86 -8.93
N GLY A 53 4.29 15.00 -9.24
CA GLY A 53 5.08 15.22 -10.46
C GLY A 53 6.58 15.34 -10.19
N ILE A 54 7.03 14.90 -9.00
CA ILE A 54 8.43 14.96 -8.58
C ILE A 54 9.24 13.81 -9.22
N ASP A 55 10.52 14.03 -9.39
CA ASP A 55 11.46 12.96 -9.72
C ASP A 55 11.73 12.14 -8.45
N GLU A 56 11.32 10.88 -8.45
CA GLU A 56 11.52 9.97 -7.31
C GLU A 56 13.01 9.71 -7.01
N ASN A 57 13.92 10.06 -7.92
CA ASN A 57 15.37 10.00 -7.69
C ASN A 57 15.91 11.31 -7.11
N ASN A 58 15.10 12.35 -7.02
CA ASN A 58 15.48 13.62 -6.39
C ASN A 58 15.14 13.55 -4.89
N GLU A 59 16.16 13.25 -4.07
CA GLU A 59 16.01 13.11 -2.62
C GLU A 59 15.40 14.35 -1.96
N GLY A 60 15.73 15.56 -2.45
CA GLY A 60 15.20 16.81 -1.89
C GLY A 60 13.69 16.96 -2.09
N GLU A 61 13.18 16.61 -3.26
CA GLU A 61 11.75 16.68 -3.56
C GLU A 61 10.97 15.58 -2.80
N VAL A 62 11.54 14.38 -2.73
CA VAL A 62 10.96 13.26 -1.96
C VAL A 62 10.91 13.63 -0.48
N ALA A 63 11.99 14.16 0.10
CA ALA A 63 12.02 14.57 1.51
C ALA A 63 10.93 15.60 1.86
N GLN A 64 10.69 16.58 0.99
CA GLN A 64 9.63 17.57 1.19
C GLN A 64 8.23 16.93 1.19
N LEU A 65 7.99 15.99 0.30
CA LEU A 65 6.71 15.26 0.24
C LEU A 65 6.51 14.41 1.50
N LEU A 66 7.53 13.68 1.93
CA LEU A 66 7.49 12.86 3.13
C LEU A 66 7.31 13.71 4.41
N ALA A 67 7.96 14.88 4.47
CA ALA A 67 7.75 15.83 5.56
C ALA A 67 6.29 16.30 5.63
N TYR A 68 5.65 16.55 4.49
CA TYR A 68 4.23 16.88 4.44
C TYR A 68 3.35 15.74 4.98
N PHE A 69 3.63 14.47 4.64
CA PHE A 69 2.89 13.34 5.21
C PHE A 69 3.09 13.21 6.73
N ARG A 70 4.30 13.42 7.23
CA ARG A 70 4.55 13.48 8.69
C ARG A 70 3.78 14.62 9.37
N LEU A 71 3.63 15.74 8.70
CA LEU A 71 2.81 16.84 9.19
C LEU A 71 1.33 16.44 9.32
N LEU A 72 0.77 15.76 8.30
CA LEU A 72 -0.61 15.25 8.35
C LEU A 72 -0.80 14.28 9.51
N GLN A 73 0.10 13.29 9.64
CA GLN A 73 0.07 12.30 10.73
C GLN A 73 0.02 12.96 12.10
N ARG A 74 0.95 13.91 12.34
CA ARG A 74 1.08 14.56 13.66
C ARG A 74 -0.07 15.52 13.97
N ARG A 75 -0.54 16.28 12.96
CA ARG A 75 -1.59 17.30 13.19
C ARG A 75 -2.99 16.71 13.30
N LEU A 76 -3.24 15.59 12.64
CA LEU A 76 -4.58 15.05 12.48
C LEU A 76 -4.76 13.70 13.16
N ASP A 77 -3.72 13.17 13.81
CA ASP A 77 -3.73 11.83 14.45
C ASP A 77 -4.25 10.73 13.50
N LEU A 78 -3.72 10.74 12.27
CA LEU A 78 -4.09 9.77 11.23
C LEU A 78 -2.88 8.94 10.79
N SER A 79 -3.16 7.76 10.24
CA SER A 79 -2.16 6.95 9.54
C SER A 79 -2.18 7.28 8.05
N VAL A 80 -0.99 7.35 7.42
CA VAL A 80 -0.85 7.49 5.97
C VAL A 80 -0.43 6.15 5.39
N MET A 81 -1.13 5.68 4.37
CA MET A 81 -0.78 4.49 3.60
C MET A 81 -0.39 4.90 2.18
N LEU A 82 0.87 4.65 1.81
CA LEU A 82 1.38 4.92 0.47
C LEU A 82 1.36 3.64 -0.36
N VAL A 83 0.64 3.64 -1.47
CA VAL A 83 0.68 2.54 -2.44
C VAL A 83 1.70 2.88 -3.52
N HIS A 84 2.72 2.05 -3.64
CA HIS A 84 3.83 2.25 -4.57
C HIS A 84 4.10 0.99 -5.38
N HIS A 85 4.41 1.15 -6.67
CA HIS A 85 4.72 0.03 -7.55
C HIS A 85 6.21 -0.31 -7.54
N THR A 86 6.52 -1.59 -7.41
CA THR A 86 7.90 -2.09 -7.55
C THR A 86 8.34 -2.15 -9.02
N ARG A 87 9.64 -2.15 -9.28
CA ARG A 87 10.20 -2.40 -10.63
C ARG A 87 9.85 -3.80 -11.12
N LYS A 88 9.52 -3.94 -12.41
CA LYS A 88 9.16 -5.22 -13.03
C LYS A 88 10.25 -6.31 -12.92
N ASN A 89 11.51 -5.94 -12.74
CA ASN A 89 12.66 -6.85 -12.69
C ASN A 89 13.10 -7.24 -11.27
N ALA A 90 12.38 -6.82 -10.23
CA ALA A 90 12.66 -7.24 -8.85
C ALA A 90 12.19 -8.68 -8.53
N ALA A 91 11.77 -9.45 -9.53
CA ALA A 91 11.20 -10.80 -9.37
C ALA A 91 12.22 -11.89 -9.00
N GLY A 92 13.50 -11.61 -9.03
CA GLY A 92 14.55 -12.60 -8.76
C GLY A 92 15.32 -12.30 -7.47
N GLY A 93 14.82 -12.75 -6.31
CA GLY A 93 15.68 -12.89 -5.12
C GLY A 93 16.18 -11.59 -4.46
N VAL A 94 15.72 -10.43 -4.89
CA VAL A 94 16.08 -9.15 -4.26
C VAL A 94 15.39 -9.06 -2.91
N ALA A 95 16.14 -8.74 -1.86
CA ALA A 95 15.59 -8.54 -0.52
C ALA A 95 14.43 -7.56 -0.55
N ALA A 96 13.42 -7.81 0.28
CA ALA A 96 12.27 -6.93 0.42
C ALA A 96 12.79 -5.49 0.63
N GLY A 97 12.24 -4.52 -0.09
CA GLY A 97 12.69 -3.11 -0.05
C GLY A 97 13.65 -2.67 -1.15
N GLN A 98 14.52 -3.55 -1.66
CA GLN A 98 15.47 -3.17 -2.74
C GLN A 98 14.82 -3.04 -4.13
N GLY A 99 13.59 -3.51 -4.28
CA GLY A 99 12.82 -3.45 -5.54
C GLY A 99 11.95 -2.21 -5.71
N LEU A 100 11.94 -1.28 -4.76
CA LEU A 100 11.16 -0.06 -4.88
C LEU A 100 11.78 0.86 -5.95
N ARG A 101 10.94 1.40 -6.82
CA ARG A 101 11.32 2.53 -7.67
C ARG A 101 11.42 3.76 -6.80
N GLY A 102 12.48 4.55 -7.00
CA GLY A 102 12.66 5.81 -6.32
C GLY A 102 13.61 5.74 -5.15
N SER A 103 13.61 6.80 -4.37
CA SER A 103 14.48 7.01 -3.25
C SER A 103 14.29 5.94 -2.16
N SER A 104 15.39 5.47 -1.58
CA SER A 104 15.43 4.69 -0.34
C SER A 104 14.63 5.34 0.80
N ASP A 105 14.41 6.65 0.70
CA ASP A 105 13.69 7.45 1.68
C ASP A 105 12.22 7.06 1.79
N ILE A 106 11.57 6.68 0.67
CA ILE A 106 10.17 6.19 0.70
C ILE A 106 10.09 4.89 1.51
N HIS A 107 11.05 3.98 1.31
CA HIS A 107 11.12 2.76 2.10
C HIS A 107 11.39 3.05 3.58
N ALA A 108 12.37 3.91 3.86
CA ALA A 108 12.74 4.31 5.22
C ALA A 108 11.66 5.12 5.94
N PHE A 109 10.76 5.76 5.21
CA PHE A 109 9.64 6.52 5.77
C PHE A 109 8.62 5.61 6.47
N GLY A 110 8.38 4.40 5.94
CA GLY A 110 7.39 3.48 6.48
C GLY A 110 7.75 2.97 7.87
N ASP A 111 6.81 3.01 8.82
CA ASP A 111 6.93 2.31 10.09
C ASP A 111 6.61 0.82 9.91
N SER A 112 5.80 0.50 8.91
CA SER A 112 5.50 -0.85 8.42
C SER A 112 5.44 -0.84 6.90
N ASN A 113 6.17 -1.76 6.26
CA ASN A 113 6.16 -1.94 4.82
C ASN A 113 5.49 -3.28 4.48
N LEU A 114 4.50 -3.24 3.58
CA LEU A 114 3.78 -4.41 3.10
C LEU A 114 4.15 -4.66 1.65
N TYR A 115 4.52 -5.89 1.33
CA TYR A 115 4.90 -6.30 -0.02
C TYR A 115 3.93 -7.35 -0.55
N LEU A 116 3.12 -6.96 -1.54
CA LEU A 116 2.24 -7.89 -2.22
C LEU A 116 2.90 -8.34 -3.53
N ARG A 117 3.20 -9.64 -3.63
CA ARG A 117 3.78 -10.26 -4.82
C ARG A 117 2.83 -11.27 -5.42
N ARG A 118 2.76 -11.29 -6.76
CA ARG A 118 2.06 -12.35 -7.50
C ARG A 118 3.08 -13.43 -7.90
N THR A 119 2.83 -14.64 -7.48
CA THR A 119 3.45 -15.84 -8.03
C THR A 119 2.56 -16.41 -9.14
N ARG A 120 2.98 -17.50 -9.81
CA ARG A 120 2.18 -18.09 -10.89
C ARG A 120 0.73 -18.40 -10.50
N GLN A 121 0.48 -18.75 -9.24
CA GLN A 121 -0.81 -19.25 -8.77
C GLN A 121 -1.39 -18.49 -7.57
N ARG A 122 -0.60 -17.65 -6.88
CA ARG A 122 -0.97 -17.06 -5.58
C ARG A 122 -0.46 -15.65 -5.43
N LEU A 123 -1.09 -14.93 -4.52
CA LEU A 123 -0.56 -13.70 -3.97
C LEU A 123 0.16 -14.02 -2.66
N VAL A 124 1.30 -13.41 -2.45
CA VAL A 124 2.07 -13.52 -1.21
C VAL A 124 2.21 -12.14 -0.62
N LEU A 125 1.67 -11.97 0.58
CA LEU A 125 1.81 -10.75 1.37
C LEU A 125 2.88 -10.97 2.44
N SER A 126 3.96 -10.22 2.38
CA SER A 126 4.99 -10.16 3.42
C SER A 126 5.06 -8.76 4.00
N ASN A 127 5.64 -8.64 5.18
CA ASN A 127 5.77 -7.38 5.88
C ASN A 127 7.16 -7.19 6.48
N GLU A 128 7.50 -5.95 6.71
CA GLU A 128 8.61 -5.49 7.52
C GLU A 128 8.11 -4.46 8.51
N HIS A 129 8.60 -4.51 9.74
CA HIS A 129 8.27 -3.54 10.78
C HIS A 129 9.56 -2.92 11.32
N ARG A 130 9.53 -1.62 11.55
CA ARG A 130 10.68 -0.91 12.15
C ARG A 130 10.94 -1.34 13.61
N ALA A 131 9.89 -1.62 14.37
CA ALA A 131 9.95 -1.82 15.81
C ALA A 131 9.54 -3.24 16.26
N ALA A 132 9.30 -4.17 15.33
CA ALA A 132 8.90 -5.53 15.63
C ALA A 132 9.45 -6.52 14.58
N PRO A 133 9.63 -7.80 14.93
CA PRO A 133 9.94 -8.83 13.96
C PRO A 133 8.87 -8.91 12.87
N ALA A 134 9.28 -9.25 11.64
CA ALA A 134 8.36 -9.52 10.56
C ALA A 134 7.51 -10.75 10.87
N SER A 135 6.23 -10.69 10.54
CA SER A 135 5.34 -11.86 10.63
C SER A 135 5.65 -12.83 9.48
N PRO A 136 5.33 -14.13 9.62
CA PRO A 136 5.38 -15.06 8.51
C PRO A 136 4.55 -14.53 7.31
N PRO A 137 4.95 -14.85 6.06
CA PRO A 137 4.20 -14.45 4.88
C PRO A 137 2.78 -15.03 4.89
N VAL A 138 1.82 -14.22 4.45
CA VAL A 138 0.42 -14.64 4.27
C VAL A 138 0.20 -14.96 2.81
N TYR A 139 -0.31 -16.16 2.54
CA TYR A 139 -0.67 -16.61 1.20
C TYR A 139 -2.14 -16.31 0.95
N LEU A 140 -2.42 -15.70 -0.19
CA LEU A 140 -3.75 -15.26 -0.57
C LEU A 140 -4.13 -15.84 -1.94
N GLU A 141 -5.39 -16.21 -2.08
CA GLU A 141 -6.00 -16.60 -3.35
C GLU A 141 -7.16 -15.67 -3.69
N LEU A 142 -7.28 -15.34 -4.97
CA LEU A 142 -8.42 -14.59 -5.46
C LEU A 142 -9.53 -15.58 -5.82
N VAL A 143 -10.60 -15.56 -5.05
CA VAL A 143 -11.75 -16.44 -5.21
C VAL A 143 -12.90 -15.67 -5.84
N ALA A 144 -13.42 -16.18 -6.95
CA ALA A 144 -14.64 -15.67 -7.57
C ALA A 144 -15.81 -16.59 -7.16
N THR A 145 -16.70 -16.07 -6.33
CA THR A 145 -17.88 -16.82 -5.88
C THR A 145 -18.95 -16.84 -6.97
N ASN A 146 -19.04 -15.77 -7.76
CA ASN A 146 -19.90 -15.63 -8.94
C ASN A 146 -19.36 -14.51 -9.84
N ALA A 147 -20.05 -14.18 -10.94
CA ALA A 147 -19.61 -13.15 -11.90
C ALA A 147 -19.48 -11.73 -11.27
N GLU A 148 -20.13 -11.49 -10.15
CA GLU A 148 -20.17 -10.16 -9.51
C GLU A 148 -19.39 -10.06 -8.19
N THR A 149 -19.00 -11.20 -7.62
CA THR A 149 -18.41 -11.23 -6.28
C THR A 149 -17.06 -11.93 -6.30
N THR A 150 -16.02 -11.15 -6.10
CA THR A 150 -14.65 -11.62 -6.00
C THR A 150 -14.04 -11.13 -4.68
N HIS A 151 -13.30 -12.00 -3.99
CA HIS A 151 -12.65 -11.65 -2.74
C HIS A 151 -11.30 -12.36 -2.59
N LEU A 152 -10.50 -11.93 -1.64
CA LEU A 152 -9.26 -12.59 -1.27
C LEU A 152 -9.50 -13.50 -0.07
N GLU A 153 -9.03 -14.74 -0.18
CA GLU A 153 -9.00 -15.70 0.93
C GLU A 153 -7.57 -15.95 1.39
N VAL A 154 -7.40 -16.13 2.70
CA VAL A 154 -6.13 -16.55 3.29
C VAL A 154 -6.04 -18.07 3.14
N ILE A 155 -4.96 -18.53 2.50
CA ILE A 155 -4.69 -19.95 2.32
C ILE A 155 -3.70 -20.40 3.39
N ALA A 156 -4.04 -21.48 4.10
CA ALA A 156 -3.10 -22.09 5.05
C ALA A 156 -1.88 -22.68 4.32
N GLU A 157 -0.71 -22.60 4.93
CA GLU A 157 0.58 -23.05 4.38
C GLU A 157 0.62 -24.55 4.06
N LEU A 158 -0.23 -25.33 4.69
CA LEU A 158 -0.33 -26.82 4.60
C LEU A 158 -0.53 -27.39 3.20
N HIS A 159 -0.92 -26.60 2.20
CA HIS A 159 -1.05 -27.09 0.83
C HIS A 159 0.26 -27.16 0.03
N GLN A 160 1.39 -26.71 0.57
CA GLN A 160 2.68 -26.80 -0.14
C GLN A 160 3.34 -28.18 -0.03
N GLU A 161 3.24 -28.85 1.10
CA GLU A 161 3.87 -30.17 1.32
C GLU A 161 3.16 -31.29 0.58
N GLN A 162 1.84 -31.27 0.49
CA GLN A 162 1.05 -32.29 -0.21
C GLN A 162 1.27 -32.31 -1.73
N ARG A 163 1.69 -31.19 -2.36
CA ARG A 163 1.99 -31.14 -3.80
C ARG A 163 3.43 -31.54 -4.15
N ARG A 164 4.37 -31.51 -3.20
CA ARG A 164 5.73 -32.02 -3.40
C ARG A 164 5.76 -33.54 -3.38
N GLY A 165 4.93 -34.19 -2.57
CA GLY A 165 4.82 -35.64 -2.49
C GLY A 165 4.04 -36.33 -3.63
N LEU A 166 3.46 -35.59 -4.58
CA LEU A 166 2.78 -36.11 -5.76
C LEU A 166 3.61 -35.94 -7.06
N GLN A 167 4.85 -35.46 -6.98
CA GLN A 167 5.78 -35.29 -8.10
C GLN A 167 7.06 -36.15 -7.95
N GLU A 168 7.14 -37.01 -6.93
CA GLU A 168 8.07 -38.15 -6.79
C GLU A 168 7.34 -39.46 -7.13
#